data_e6769839917856427e94e4d253d351e4
#
_entry.id   e6769839917856427e94e4d253d351e4
#
_cell.length_a   1.000
_cell.length_b   1.000
_cell.length_c   1.000
_cell.angle_alpha   90.00
_cell.angle_beta   90.00
_cell.angle_gamma   90.00
#
_symmetry.space_group_name_H-M   'P 1'
#
loop_
_entity.id
_entity.type
_entity.pdbx_description
1 polymer ?
#
loop_
_entity_poly.entity_id
_entity_poly.type
_entity_poly.pdbx_seq_one_letter_code
_entity_poly.pdbx_strand_id
1 'polypeptide(L)'
;MNASRIGPAVIVFLGALYFVLPLVATFEFSLSMLRGIWSFEAYRVVFADPQFRTTFSFSVIAALATIVLGALLVVPTAYWVRLRFAKLRPLVEFITLLPLVIPPIVLVFGYIRLYNSSSWLPFTNSASGTNLLLVFGYVVLSLPYMFRAVDTGMAAIDIRTLTEAAESLGAKRATILFRVILPNVRAAVLSGAFLTFAIVIGEFVLASLLNRPAFGPYLALIGANRAYEPAALAMIAFAITWACMGLLQLFANRAPGRARSGRPLFKLARRAAR
;
A
#
# COMPACT_ATOMS: atom_id res chain seq x y z
N MET A 1 -27.34 30.70 2.16
CA MET A 1 -26.47 29.62 1.61
C MET A 1 -26.15 30.01 0.16
N ASN A 2 -24.91 30.38 -0.15
CA ASN A 2 -24.56 30.92 -1.47
C ASN A 2 -24.71 29.85 -2.55
N ALA A 3 -25.47 30.12 -3.60
CA ALA A 3 -25.71 29.23 -4.75
C ALA A 3 -24.42 28.66 -5.37
N SER A 4 -23.30 29.39 -5.27
CA SER A 4 -21.98 28.97 -5.75
C SER A 4 -21.36 27.78 -5.01
N ARG A 5 -21.88 27.38 -3.82
CA ARG A 5 -21.38 26.23 -3.01
C ARG A 5 -22.27 24.99 -3.13
N ILE A 6 -23.47 25.12 -3.68
CA ILE A 6 -24.43 24.01 -3.80
C ILE A 6 -23.95 23.00 -4.83
N GLY A 7 -23.49 23.44 -6.00
CA GLY A 7 -23.00 22.55 -7.06
C GLY A 7 -21.86 21.62 -6.59
N PRO A 8 -20.74 22.17 -6.06
CA PRO A 8 -19.65 21.32 -5.54
C PRO A 8 -20.09 20.38 -4.38
N ALA A 9 -20.97 20.84 -3.49
CA ALA A 9 -21.47 20.01 -2.39
C ALA A 9 -22.32 18.82 -2.90
N VAL A 10 -23.18 19.05 -3.91
CA VAL A 10 -23.97 17.98 -4.54
C VAL A 10 -23.07 16.96 -5.23
N ILE A 11 -22.03 17.40 -5.96
CA ILE A 11 -21.07 16.50 -6.62
C ILE A 11 -20.35 15.63 -5.59
N VAL A 12 -19.85 16.23 -4.51
CA VAL A 12 -19.18 15.48 -3.41
C VAL A 12 -20.14 14.50 -2.74
N PHE A 13 -21.39 14.90 -2.50
CA PHE A 13 -22.41 14.03 -1.91
C PHE A 13 -22.73 12.84 -2.82
N LEU A 14 -22.95 13.07 -4.11
CA LEU A 14 -23.23 12.00 -5.08
C LEU A 14 -22.03 11.05 -5.23
N GLY A 15 -20.80 11.58 -5.25
CA GLY A 15 -19.59 10.78 -5.25
C GLY A 15 -19.45 9.93 -3.99
N ALA A 16 -19.69 10.51 -2.81
CA ALA A 16 -19.69 9.79 -1.55
C ALA A 16 -20.77 8.70 -1.53
N LEU A 17 -21.98 9.01 -1.96
CA LEU A 17 -23.09 8.05 -2.06
C LEU A 17 -22.72 6.88 -2.97
N TYR A 18 -22.15 7.15 -4.14
CA TYR A 18 -21.71 6.13 -5.10
C TYR A 18 -20.72 5.12 -4.49
N PHE A 19 -19.79 5.58 -3.64
CA PHE A 19 -18.82 4.71 -2.96
C PHE A 19 -19.37 4.03 -1.70
N VAL A 20 -20.19 4.72 -0.93
CA VAL A 20 -20.69 4.21 0.36
C VAL A 20 -21.83 3.22 0.17
N LEU A 21 -22.72 3.46 -0.81
CA LEU A 21 -23.90 2.62 -1.03
C LEU A 21 -23.56 1.14 -1.26
N PRO A 22 -22.58 0.76 -2.13
CA PRO A 22 -22.18 -0.64 -2.29
C PRO A 22 -21.61 -1.27 -1.02
N LEU A 23 -20.88 -0.49 -0.19
CA LEU A 23 -20.35 -0.98 1.08
C LEU A 23 -21.48 -1.27 2.07
N VAL A 24 -22.45 -0.38 2.18
CA VAL A 24 -23.65 -0.57 3.03
C VAL A 24 -24.42 -1.77 2.57
N ALA A 25 -24.67 -1.93 1.26
CA ALA A 25 -25.37 -3.06 0.70
C ALA A 25 -24.61 -4.39 0.96
N THR A 26 -23.27 -4.40 0.80
CA THR A 26 -22.45 -5.57 1.11
C THR A 26 -22.49 -5.91 2.60
N PHE A 27 -22.48 -4.91 3.46
CA PHE A 27 -22.59 -5.10 4.91
C PHE A 27 -23.96 -5.66 5.28
N GLU A 28 -25.06 -5.07 4.78
CA GLU A 28 -26.42 -5.58 4.99
C GLU A 28 -26.55 -7.03 4.49
N PHE A 29 -26.05 -7.32 3.29
CA PHE A 29 -26.08 -8.67 2.74
C PHE A 29 -25.30 -9.66 3.62
N SER A 30 -24.15 -9.27 4.19
CA SER A 30 -23.37 -10.12 5.08
C SER A 30 -24.10 -10.48 6.38
N LEU A 31 -25.09 -9.68 6.80
CA LEU A 31 -25.91 -9.92 8.00
C LEU A 31 -27.18 -10.75 7.71
N SER A 32 -27.50 -10.98 6.42
CA SER A 32 -28.78 -11.59 5.99
C SER A 32 -28.72 -13.11 5.84
N MET A 33 -27.72 -13.78 6.44
CA MET A 33 -27.54 -15.25 6.34
C MET A 33 -28.73 -16.03 6.92
N LEU A 34 -29.36 -15.54 7.99
CA LEU A 34 -30.55 -16.12 8.58
C LEU A 34 -31.79 -15.39 8.06
N ARG A 35 -32.76 -16.14 7.49
CA ARG A 35 -33.96 -15.55 6.91
C ARG A 35 -34.75 -14.73 7.93
N GLY A 36 -34.98 -13.45 7.63
CA GLY A 36 -35.82 -12.56 8.43
C GLY A 36 -35.16 -12.00 9.71
N ILE A 37 -33.88 -12.30 9.95
CA ILE A 37 -33.15 -11.83 11.14
C ILE A 37 -31.76 -11.34 10.73
N TRP A 38 -31.39 -10.15 11.14
CA TRP A 38 -30.01 -9.66 11.02
C TRP A 38 -29.11 -10.39 12.01
N SER A 39 -28.08 -11.07 11.53
CA SER A 39 -27.20 -11.87 12.37
C SER A 39 -25.75 -11.78 11.91
N PHE A 40 -24.83 -11.97 12.86
CA PHE A 40 -23.39 -12.09 12.58
C PHE A 40 -22.97 -13.55 12.28
N GLU A 41 -23.90 -14.41 11.90
CA GLU A 41 -23.60 -15.84 11.70
C GLU A 41 -22.58 -16.06 10.58
N ALA A 42 -22.65 -15.31 9.47
CA ALA A 42 -21.65 -15.37 8.40
C ALA A 42 -20.23 -15.07 8.90
N TYR A 43 -20.09 -14.08 9.79
CA TYR A 43 -18.82 -13.75 10.42
C TYR A 43 -18.33 -14.85 11.36
N ARG A 44 -19.24 -15.45 12.14
CA ARG A 44 -18.92 -16.57 13.04
C ARG A 44 -18.38 -17.76 12.25
N VAL A 45 -19.04 -18.12 11.14
CA VAL A 45 -18.63 -19.22 10.26
C VAL A 45 -17.25 -18.93 9.65
N VAL A 46 -17.01 -17.73 9.18
CA VAL A 46 -15.72 -17.31 8.61
C VAL A 46 -14.60 -17.40 9.64
N PHE A 47 -14.79 -16.86 10.85
CA PHE A 47 -13.75 -16.89 11.90
C PHE A 47 -13.50 -18.30 12.45
N ALA A 48 -14.48 -19.19 12.36
CA ALA A 48 -14.33 -20.60 12.73
C ALA A 48 -13.58 -21.42 11.67
N ASP A 49 -13.49 -20.94 10.42
CA ASP A 49 -12.83 -21.64 9.32
C ASP A 49 -11.30 -21.59 9.47
N PRO A 50 -10.61 -22.73 9.63
CA PRO A 50 -9.15 -22.78 9.71
C PRO A 50 -8.46 -22.24 8.44
N GLN A 51 -9.09 -22.40 7.27
CA GLN A 51 -8.54 -21.92 6.00
C GLN A 51 -8.49 -20.38 5.97
N PHE A 52 -9.49 -19.71 6.53
CA PHE A 52 -9.45 -18.26 6.65
C PHE A 52 -8.20 -17.79 7.40
N ARG A 53 -7.93 -18.37 8.57
CA ARG A 53 -6.77 -18.00 9.40
C ARG A 53 -5.45 -18.23 8.66
N THR A 54 -5.33 -19.37 8.01
CA THR A 54 -4.11 -19.76 7.27
C THR A 54 -3.86 -18.83 6.08
N THR A 55 -4.88 -18.62 5.25
CA THR A 55 -4.76 -17.83 4.02
C THR A 55 -4.61 -16.34 4.31
N PHE A 56 -5.32 -15.85 5.33
CA PHE A 56 -5.22 -14.44 5.73
C PHE A 56 -3.87 -14.12 6.37
N SER A 57 -3.38 -14.96 7.30
CA SER A 57 -2.05 -14.78 7.90
C SER A 57 -0.93 -14.88 6.87
N PHE A 58 -1.03 -15.80 5.91
CA PHE A 58 -0.09 -15.90 4.79
C PHE A 58 -0.05 -14.59 3.99
N SER A 59 -1.21 -14.04 3.62
CA SER A 59 -1.29 -12.77 2.87
C SER A 59 -0.75 -11.59 3.67
N VAL A 60 -0.99 -11.52 4.98
CA VAL A 60 -0.43 -10.48 5.85
C VAL A 60 1.10 -10.57 5.90
N ILE A 61 1.66 -11.78 6.08
CA ILE A 61 3.12 -11.98 6.08
C ILE A 61 3.71 -11.59 4.72
N ALA A 62 3.09 -12.02 3.61
CA ALA A 62 3.52 -11.65 2.26
C ALA A 62 3.46 -10.13 2.04
N ALA A 63 2.40 -9.46 2.53
CA ALA A 63 2.26 -8.01 2.45
C ALA A 63 3.36 -7.28 3.24
N LEU A 64 3.65 -7.73 4.47
CA LEU A 64 4.74 -7.15 5.27
C LEU A 64 6.12 -7.35 4.62
N ALA A 65 6.39 -8.55 4.09
CA ALA A 65 7.61 -8.81 3.34
C ALA A 65 7.72 -7.91 2.10
N THR A 66 6.64 -7.75 1.35
CA THR A 66 6.56 -6.87 0.18
C THR A 66 6.81 -5.42 0.55
N ILE A 67 6.22 -4.93 1.63
CA ILE A 67 6.42 -3.56 2.14
C ILE A 67 7.89 -3.32 2.48
N VAL A 68 8.50 -4.25 3.23
CA VAL A 68 9.91 -4.12 3.63
C VAL A 68 10.82 -4.11 2.40
N LEU A 69 10.67 -5.08 1.50
CA LEU A 69 11.50 -5.17 0.29
C LEU A 69 11.24 -3.98 -0.64
N GLY A 70 9.98 -3.58 -0.83
CA GLY A 70 9.61 -2.42 -1.63
C GLY A 70 10.19 -1.13 -1.07
N ALA A 71 10.12 -0.91 0.24
CA ALA A 71 10.73 0.26 0.88
C ALA A 71 12.26 0.25 0.79
N LEU A 72 12.91 -0.90 1.00
CA LEU A 72 14.36 -1.06 0.85
C LEU A 72 14.85 -0.79 -0.58
N LEU A 73 14.04 -1.10 -1.57
CA LEU A 73 14.34 -0.82 -2.98
C LEU A 73 14.04 0.63 -3.34
N VAL A 74 12.85 1.11 -2.99
CA VAL A 74 12.32 2.40 -3.48
C VAL A 74 12.96 3.59 -2.76
N VAL A 75 13.14 3.52 -1.43
CA VAL A 75 13.65 4.67 -0.66
C VAL A 75 15.07 5.06 -1.07
N PRO A 76 16.04 4.14 -1.17
CA PRO A 76 17.38 4.48 -1.66
C PRO A 76 17.35 4.95 -3.12
N THR A 77 16.57 4.29 -3.98
CA THR A 77 16.48 4.65 -5.39
C THR A 77 15.96 6.07 -5.58
N ALA A 78 14.85 6.43 -4.94
CA ALA A 78 14.28 7.77 -5.01
C ALA A 78 15.26 8.83 -4.45
N TYR A 79 15.94 8.53 -3.34
CA TYR A 79 16.95 9.41 -2.77
C TYR A 79 18.11 9.69 -3.74
N TRP A 80 18.71 8.63 -4.32
CA TRP A 80 19.84 8.76 -5.23
C TRP A 80 19.47 9.44 -6.55
N VAL A 81 18.30 9.11 -7.10
CA VAL A 81 17.78 9.72 -8.33
C VAL A 81 17.62 11.23 -8.13
N ARG A 82 17.07 11.67 -7.00
CA ARG A 82 16.90 13.10 -6.71
C ARG A 82 18.21 13.83 -6.40
N LEU A 83 19.13 13.18 -5.69
CA LEU A 83 20.38 13.82 -5.24
C LEU A 83 21.44 13.90 -6.33
N ARG A 84 21.66 12.79 -7.06
CA ARG A 84 22.80 12.65 -7.97
C ARG A 84 22.47 12.29 -9.40
N PHE A 85 21.39 11.56 -9.62
CA PHE A 85 21.07 10.97 -10.92
C PHE A 85 19.79 11.56 -11.52
N ALA A 86 19.62 12.89 -11.44
CA ALA A 86 18.41 13.56 -11.93
C ALA A 86 18.09 13.24 -13.41
N LYS A 87 19.11 12.99 -14.23
CA LYS A 87 18.95 12.58 -15.64
C LYS A 87 18.31 11.20 -15.80
N LEU A 88 18.43 10.29 -14.81
CA LEU A 88 17.83 8.97 -14.84
C LEU A 88 16.38 8.96 -14.31
N ARG A 89 15.90 10.08 -13.79
CA ARG A 89 14.55 10.19 -13.23
C ARG A 89 13.45 9.74 -14.19
N PRO A 90 13.40 10.19 -15.46
CA PRO A 90 12.36 9.74 -16.39
C PRO A 90 12.39 8.23 -16.63
N LEU A 91 13.57 7.63 -16.68
CA LEU A 91 13.73 6.18 -16.85
C LEU A 91 13.20 5.41 -15.62
N VAL A 92 13.56 5.87 -14.42
CA VAL A 92 13.07 5.23 -13.19
C VAL A 92 11.56 5.38 -13.03
N GLU A 93 11.01 6.56 -13.33
CA GLU A 93 9.55 6.79 -13.36
C GLU A 93 8.88 5.86 -14.38
N PHE A 94 9.42 5.73 -15.57
CA PHE A 94 8.90 4.83 -16.60
C PHE A 94 8.90 3.36 -16.12
N ILE A 95 10.03 2.87 -15.61
CA ILE A 95 10.15 1.48 -15.12
C ILE A 95 9.18 1.21 -13.97
N THR A 96 9.04 2.15 -13.04
CA THR A 96 8.12 1.99 -11.89
C THR A 96 6.65 2.03 -12.29
N LEU A 97 6.31 2.61 -13.44
CA LEU A 97 4.94 2.66 -13.96
C LEU A 97 4.59 1.47 -14.87
N LEU A 98 5.56 0.70 -15.36
CA LEU A 98 5.33 -0.46 -16.23
C LEU A 98 4.29 -1.45 -15.67
N PRO A 99 4.27 -1.76 -14.35
CA PRO A 99 3.30 -2.71 -13.80
C PRO A 99 1.84 -2.25 -13.88
N LEU A 100 1.58 -0.96 -14.13
CA LEU A 100 0.21 -0.46 -14.38
C LEU A 100 -0.28 -0.80 -15.80
N VAL A 101 0.65 -0.96 -16.73
CA VAL A 101 0.36 -1.24 -18.14
C VAL A 101 0.39 -2.74 -18.42
N ILE A 102 1.31 -3.45 -17.78
CA ILE A 102 1.49 -4.90 -17.97
C ILE A 102 0.53 -5.65 -17.03
N PRO A 103 -0.43 -6.43 -17.57
CA PRO A 103 -1.34 -7.19 -16.72
C PRO A 103 -0.60 -8.18 -15.81
N PRO A 104 -1.02 -8.37 -14.54
CA PRO A 104 -0.37 -9.32 -13.61
C PRO A 104 -0.23 -10.74 -14.15
N ILE A 105 -1.17 -11.17 -15.00
CA ILE A 105 -1.15 -12.49 -15.63
C ILE A 105 0.08 -12.68 -16.53
N VAL A 106 0.52 -11.64 -17.23
CA VAL A 106 1.72 -11.71 -18.09
C VAL A 106 2.97 -11.91 -17.24
N LEU A 107 3.05 -11.21 -16.09
CA LEU A 107 4.16 -11.35 -15.16
C LEU A 107 4.27 -12.77 -14.60
N VAL A 108 3.15 -13.37 -14.18
CA VAL A 108 3.18 -14.71 -13.59
C VAL A 108 3.47 -15.79 -14.63
N PHE A 109 2.98 -15.68 -15.86
CA PHE A 109 3.37 -16.61 -16.92
C PHE A 109 4.85 -16.47 -17.26
N GLY A 110 5.41 -15.26 -17.23
CA GLY A 110 6.84 -15.04 -17.32
C GLY A 110 7.61 -15.77 -16.21
N TYR A 111 7.15 -15.70 -14.96
CA TYR A 111 7.76 -16.43 -13.84
C TYR A 111 7.69 -17.95 -14.02
N ILE A 112 6.52 -18.48 -14.36
CA ILE A 112 6.35 -19.93 -14.60
C ILE A 112 7.26 -20.40 -15.75
N ARG A 113 7.39 -19.61 -16.80
CA ARG A 113 8.23 -19.96 -17.95
C ARG A 113 9.73 -19.90 -17.63
N LEU A 114 10.17 -18.89 -16.87
CA LEU A 114 11.58 -18.65 -16.58
C LEU A 114 12.10 -19.51 -15.42
N TYR A 115 11.25 -19.84 -14.45
CA TYR A 115 11.63 -20.50 -13.18
C TYR A 115 11.01 -21.88 -13.01
N ASN A 116 10.64 -22.56 -14.12
CA ASN A 116 10.10 -23.91 -14.09
C ASN A 116 11.17 -24.97 -13.72
N SER A 117 10.72 -26.22 -13.58
CA SER A 117 11.55 -27.35 -13.18
C SER A 117 12.79 -27.61 -14.06
N SER A 118 12.73 -27.22 -15.32
CA SER A 118 13.80 -27.40 -16.30
C SER A 118 14.71 -26.16 -16.44
N SER A 119 14.46 -25.11 -15.67
CA SER A 119 15.24 -23.87 -15.71
C SER A 119 16.50 -23.96 -14.85
N TRP A 120 17.44 -23.06 -15.09
CA TRP A 120 18.66 -22.93 -14.28
C TRP A 120 18.37 -22.52 -12.81
N LEU A 121 17.26 -21.83 -12.58
CA LEU A 121 16.79 -21.42 -11.25
C LEU A 121 15.35 -21.93 -11.04
N PRO A 122 15.15 -23.18 -10.63
CA PRO A 122 13.84 -23.82 -10.57
C PRO A 122 13.04 -23.44 -9.31
N PHE A 123 12.74 -22.15 -9.11
CA PHE A 123 12.03 -21.65 -7.95
C PHE A 123 10.62 -22.23 -7.80
N THR A 124 9.98 -22.64 -8.92
CA THR A 124 8.62 -23.22 -8.85
C THR A 124 8.59 -24.64 -8.28
N ASN A 125 9.74 -25.31 -8.12
CA ASN A 125 9.81 -26.67 -7.58
C ASN A 125 9.63 -26.74 -6.06
N SER A 126 9.69 -25.62 -5.36
CA SER A 126 9.55 -25.59 -3.91
C SER A 126 8.52 -24.55 -3.47
N ALA A 127 7.84 -24.83 -2.36
CA ALA A 127 6.90 -23.88 -1.76
C ALA A 127 7.58 -22.56 -1.37
N SER A 128 8.80 -22.63 -0.83
CA SER A 128 9.58 -21.44 -0.46
C SER A 128 10.02 -20.63 -1.67
N GLY A 129 10.47 -21.27 -2.76
CA GLY A 129 10.82 -20.62 -3.99
C GLY A 129 9.61 -19.91 -4.63
N THR A 130 8.47 -20.61 -4.67
CA THR A 130 7.22 -20.03 -5.20
C THR A 130 6.72 -18.87 -4.32
N ASN A 131 6.87 -18.94 -2.99
CA ASN A 131 6.55 -17.83 -2.09
C ASN A 131 7.46 -16.63 -2.36
N LEU A 132 8.74 -16.85 -2.63
CA LEU A 132 9.69 -15.80 -2.97
C LEU A 132 9.31 -15.12 -4.29
N LEU A 133 8.97 -15.90 -5.32
CA LEU A 133 8.46 -15.35 -6.60
C LEU A 133 7.17 -14.53 -6.40
N LEU A 134 6.26 -15.01 -5.55
CA LEU A 134 5.04 -14.29 -5.23
C LEU A 134 5.35 -12.92 -4.59
N VAL A 135 6.23 -12.90 -3.58
CA VAL A 135 6.61 -11.64 -2.91
C VAL A 135 7.31 -10.68 -3.89
N PHE A 136 8.21 -11.16 -4.75
CA PHE A 136 8.82 -10.31 -5.78
C PHE A 136 7.79 -9.80 -6.79
N GLY A 137 6.83 -10.64 -7.19
CA GLY A 137 5.71 -10.20 -8.03
C GLY A 137 4.90 -9.09 -7.36
N TYR A 138 4.61 -9.24 -6.09
CA TYR A 138 3.91 -8.21 -5.30
C TYR A 138 4.74 -6.92 -5.16
N VAL A 139 6.06 -7.01 -4.99
CA VAL A 139 6.94 -5.84 -5.03
C VAL A 139 6.79 -5.12 -6.37
N VAL A 140 6.86 -5.86 -7.48
CA VAL A 140 6.68 -5.28 -8.83
C VAL A 140 5.33 -4.59 -8.97
N LEU A 141 4.21 -5.25 -8.59
CA LEU A 141 2.87 -4.66 -8.69
C LEU A 141 2.69 -3.42 -7.78
N SER A 142 3.39 -3.35 -6.67
CA SER A 142 3.30 -2.23 -5.73
C SER A 142 4.27 -1.08 -6.05
N LEU A 143 5.25 -1.29 -6.94
CA LEU A 143 6.25 -0.26 -7.30
C LEU A 143 5.64 1.10 -7.65
N PRO A 144 4.60 1.22 -8.51
CA PRO A 144 4.02 2.51 -8.88
C PRO A 144 3.55 3.31 -7.66
N TYR A 145 2.91 2.64 -6.74
CA TYR A 145 2.29 3.26 -5.55
C TYR A 145 3.34 3.62 -4.50
N MET A 146 4.25 2.69 -4.20
CA MET A 146 5.34 2.92 -3.25
C MET A 146 6.27 4.03 -3.76
N PHE A 147 6.67 3.99 -5.03
CA PHE A 147 7.55 5.00 -5.61
C PHE A 147 6.91 6.38 -5.63
N ARG A 148 5.65 6.50 -6.08
CA ARG A 148 4.91 7.77 -6.08
C ARG A 148 4.81 8.39 -4.69
N ALA A 149 4.44 7.59 -3.70
CA ALA A 149 4.33 8.07 -2.32
C ALA A 149 5.68 8.58 -1.79
N VAL A 150 6.75 7.78 -1.93
CA VAL A 150 8.09 8.11 -1.45
C VAL A 150 8.67 9.32 -2.22
N ASP A 151 8.54 9.34 -3.55
CA ASP A 151 9.05 10.43 -4.37
C ASP A 151 8.37 11.76 -4.04
N THR A 152 7.05 11.75 -3.84
CA THR A 152 6.30 12.94 -3.39
C THR A 152 6.76 13.42 -2.02
N GLY A 153 6.98 12.48 -1.07
CA GLY A 153 7.51 12.84 0.25
C GLY A 153 8.92 13.43 0.20
N MET A 154 9.77 12.89 -0.66
CA MET A 154 11.11 13.43 -0.88
C MET A 154 11.11 14.78 -1.59
N ALA A 155 10.11 15.06 -2.43
CA ALA A 155 9.93 16.37 -3.06
C ALA A 155 9.57 17.47 -2.06
N ALA A 156 8.97 17.10 -0.92
CA ALA A 156 8.52 18.05 0.09
C ALA A 156 9.63 18.52 1.06
N ILE A 157 10.84 17.96 0.96
CA ILE A 157 11.99 18.30 1.79
C ILE A 157 13.19 18.72 0.92
N ASP A 158 14.05 19.56 1.46
CA ASP A 158 15.32 19.90 0.81
C ASP A 158 16.39 18.83 1.11
N ILE A 159 16.36 17.75 0.30
CA ILE A 159 17.25 16.61 0.43
C ILE A 159 18.71 17.03 0.32
N ARG A 160 19.00 18.00 -0.55
CA ARG A 160 20.38 18.44 -0.80
C ARG A 160 20.99 19.11 0.42
N THR A 161 20.33 20.12 0.96
CA THR A 161 20.78 20.82 2.17
C THR A 161 20.91 19.87 3.38
N LEU A 162 19.92 18.96 3.56
CA LEU A 162 19.98 17.96 4.64
C LEU A 162 21.17 17.02 4.48
N THR A 163 21.47 16.60 3.25
CA THR A 163 22.60 15.70 2.96
C THR A 163 23.93 16.42 3.18
N GLU A 164 24.11 17.64 2.62
CA GLU A 164 25.33 18.44 2.75
C GLU A 164 25.62 18.78 4.21
N ALA A 165 24.60 19.16 5.00
CA ALA A 165 24.76 19.43 6.43
C ALA A 165 25.19 18.18 7.21
N ALA A 166 24.62 17.01 6.89
CA ALA A 166 25.00 15.77 7.55
C ALA A 166 26.42 15.30 7.13
N GLU A 167 26.79 15.48 5.87
CA GLU A 167 28.15 15.20 5.37
C GLU A 167 29.19 16.09 6.05
N SER A 168 28.90 17.38 6.28
CA SER A 168 29.75 18.31 7.01
C SER A 168 30.00 17.88 8.46
N LEU A 169 29.08 17.15 9.06
CA LEU A 169 29.20 16.53 10.39
C LEU A 169 29.87 15.14 10.35
N GLY A 170 30.41 14.72 9.20
CA GLY A 170 31.10 13.43 9.03
C GLY A 170 30.17 12.22 8.93
N ALA A 171 28.87 12.39 8.68
CA ALA A 171 27.94 11.28 8.57
C ALA A 171 28.17 10.46 7.29
N LYS A 172 28.18 9.12 7.44
CA LYS A 172 28.27 8.20 6.31
C LYS A 172 26.92 8.14 5.55
N ARG A 173 26.97 7.79 4.26
CA ARG A 173 25.79 7.72 3.36
C ARG A 173 24.62 6.92 3.94
N ALA A 174 24.87 5.75 4.51
CA ALA A 174 23.84 4.94 5.16
C ALA A 174 23.22 5.67 6.36
N THR A 175 24.04 6.35 7.18
CA THR A 175 23.57 7.16 8.31
C THR A 175 22.66 8.29 7.84
N ILE A 176 23.04 8.98 6.75
CA ILE A 176 22.23 10.05 6.16
C ILE A 176 20.89 9.50 5.71
N LEU A 177 20.89 8.41 4.94
CA LEU A 177 19.66 7.81 4.44
C LEU A 177 18.72 7.36 5.57
N PHE A 178 19.24 6.59 6.56
CA PHE A 178 18.39 5.95 7.57
C PHE A 178 18.11 6.85 8.79
N ARG A 179 19.00 7.79 9.15
CA ARG A 179 18.85 8.63 10.34
C ARG A 179 18.42 10.07 10.02
N VAL A 180 18.62 10.54 8.79
CA VAL A 180 18.23 11.90 8.39
C VAL A 180 17.07 11.87 7.41
N ILE A 181 17.22 11.22 6.26
CA ILE A 181 16.22 11.28 5.19
C ILE A 181 14.97 10.46 5.54
N LEU A 182 15.13 9.17 5.87
CA LEU A 182 14.01 8.26 6.13
C LEU A 182 13.06 8.77 7.23
N PRO A 183 13.52 9.30 8.38
CA PRO A 183 12.61 9.86 9.38
C PRO A 183 11.80 11.06 8.88
N ASN A 184 12.38 11.88 7.99
CA ASN A 184 11.68 13.05 7.42
C ASN A 184 10.61 12.65 6.38
N VAL A 185 10.79 11.53 5.67
CA VAL A 185 9.84 11.04 4.65
C VAL A 185 8.98 9.87 5.15
N ARG A 186 9.06 9.51 6.43
CA ARG A 186 8.35 8.33 6.99
C ARG A 186 6.86 8.32 6.72
N ALA A 187 6.17 9.47 6.78
CA ALA A 187 4.75 9.55 6.48
C ALA A 187 4.44 9.15 5.03
N ALA A 188 5.31 9.51 4.09
CA ALA A 188 5.20 9.12 2.70
C ALA A 188 5.48 7.62 2.51
N VAL A 189 6.52 7.09 3.20
CA VAL A 189 6.82 5.65 3.19
C VAL A 189 5.65 4.85 3.77
N LEU A 190 5.05 5.31 4.88
CA LEU A 190 3.87 4.66 5.46
C LEU A 190 2.65 4.72 4.54
N SER A 191 2.45 5.81 3.79
CA SER A 191 1.39 5.89 2.78
C SER A 191 1.61 4.88 1.65
N GLY A 192 2.85 4.74 1.16
CA GLY A 192 3.22 3.71 0.18
C GLY A 192 3.05 2.30 0.73
N ALA A 193 3.44 2.07 1.98
CA ALA A 193 3.26 0.79 2.68
C ALA A 193 1.79 0.40 2.81
N PHE A 194 0.92 1.35 3.14
CA PHE A 194 -0.53 1.12 3.19
C PHE A 194 -1.11 0.70 1.83
N LEU A 195 -0.76 1.43 0.77
CA LEU A 195 -1.22 1.08 -0.57
C LEU A 195 -0.71 -0.30 -1.00
N THR A 196 0.56 -0.62 -0.69
CA THR A 196 1.14 -1.94 -0.92
C THR A 196 0.37 -3.03 -0.16
N PHE A 197 0.06 -2.79 1.12
CA PHE A 197 -0.72 -3.72 1.93
C PHE A 197 -2.10 -4.00 1.31
N ALA A 198 -2.82 -2.95 0.92
CA ALA A 198 -4.14 -3.06 0.31
C ALA A 198 -4.11 -3.86 -1.01
N ILE A 199 -3.10 -3.62 -1.86
CA ILE A 199 -2.90 -4.35 -3.11
C ILE A 199 -2.65 -5.83 -2.84
N VAL A 200 -1.74 -6.16 -1.93
CA VAL A 200 -1.35 -7.55 -1.65
C VAL A 200 -2.50 -8.35 -1.02
N ILE A 201 -3.26 -7.76 -0.10
CA ILE A 201 -4.43 -8.45 0.49
C ILE A 201 -5.50 -8.76 -0.56
N GLY A 202 -5.72 -7.86 -1.52
CA GLY A 202 -6.71 -8.05 -2.59
C GLY A 202 -6.19 -8.80 -3.82
N GLU A 203 -4.90 -9.19 -3.85
CA GLU A 203 -4.31 -9.78 -5.03
C GLU A 203 -4.76 -11.25 -5.20
N PHE A 204 -5.23 -11.56 -6.40
CA PHE A 204 -5.78 -12.87 -6.75
C PHE A 204 -4.93 -13.59 -7.81
N VAL A 205 -4.46 -12.86 -8.84
CA VAL A 205 -3.95 -13.47 -10.09
C VAL A 205 -2.63 -14.20 -9.86
N LEU A 206 -1.64 -13.54 -9.25
CA LEU A 206 -0.34 -14.14 -8.98
C LEU A 206 -0.46 -15.30 -8.00
N ALA A 207 -1.18 -15.09 -6.91
CA ALA A 207 -1.35 -16.10 -5.88
C ALA A 207 -2.08 -17.35 -6.41
N SER A 208 -3.13 -17.16 -7.21
CA SER A 208 -3.89 -18.26 -7.81
C SER A 208 -3.06 -19.07 -8.79
N LEU A 209 -2.38 -18.41 -9.74
CA LEU A 209 -1.59 -19.08 -10.76
C LEU A 209 -0.27 -19.69 -10.23
N LEU A 210 0.28 -19.14 -9.15
CA LEU A 210 1.40 -19.75 -8.44
C LEU A 210 0.95 -20.80 -7.39
N ASN A 211 -0.35 -21.08 -7.31
CA ASN A 211 -0.95 -22.02 -6.35
C ASN A 211 -0.52 -21.75 -4.90
N ARG A 212 -0.68 -20.50 -4.45
CA ARG A 212 -0.35 -20.10 -3.07
C ARG A 212 -1.59 -19.91 -2.22
N PRO A 213 -1.56 -20.30 -0.94
CA PRO A 213 -2.69 -20.21 -0.03
C PRO A 213 -2.90 -18.76 0.44
N ALA A 214 -3.18 -17.84 -0.48
CA ALA A 214 -3.42 -16.43 -0.19
C ALA A 214 -4.92 -16.14 -0.01
N PHE A 215 -5.21 -14.99 0.60
CA PHE A 215 -6.57 -14.57 0.90
C PHE A 215 -7.41 -14.32 -0.37
N GLY A 216 -6.83 -13.76 -1.44
CA GLY A 216 -7.53 -13.51 -2.70
C GLY A 216 -8.11 -14.78 -3.33
N PRO A 217 -7.32 -15.83 -3.60
CA PRO A 217 -7.83 -17.14 -4.06
C PRO A 217 -8.85 -17.78 -3.11
N TYR A 218 -8.64 -17.68 -1.79
CA TYR A 218 -9.61 -18.17 -0.81
C TYR A 218 -10.96 -17.44 -0.91
N LEU A 219 -10.94 -16.11 -0.99
CA LEU A 219 -12.16 -15.31 -1.17
C LEU A 219 -12.91 -15.70 -2.45
N ALA A 220 -12.19 -15.89 -3.55
CA ALA A 220 -12.79 -16.32 -4.82
C ALA A 220 -13.41 -17.73 -4.71
N LEU A 221 -12.72 -18.66 -4.04
CA LEU A 221 -13.24 -20.03 -3.81
C LEU A 221 -14.51 -20.01 -2.97
N ILE A 222 -14.55 -19.25 -1.88
CA ILE A 222 -15.75 -19.12 -1.05
C ILE A 222 -16.87 -18.43 -1.84
N GLY A 223 -16.54 -17.39 -2.64
CA GLY A 223 -17.48 -16.66 -3.48
C GLY A 223 -18.18 -17.55 -4.55
N ALA A 224 -17.48 -18.58 -5.03
CA ALA A 224 -18.06 -19.53 -5.97
C ALA A 224 -19.02 -20.55 -5.32
N ASN A 225 -18.89 -20.80 -4.01
CA ASN A 225 -19.58 -21.90 -3.33
C ASN A 225 -20.56 -21.44 -2.24
N ARG A 226 -20.49 -20.19 -1.79
CA ARG A 226 -21.29 -19.67 -0.67
C ARG A 226 -21.82 -18.27 -1.00
N ALA A 227 -22.97 -17.90 -0.42
CA ALA A 227 -23.65 -16.65 -0.74
C ALA A 227 -23.23 -15.49 0.18
N TYR A 228 -23.27 -15.68 1.50
CA TYR A 228 -23.17 -14.59 2.48
C TYR A 228 -21.76 -14.43 3.05
N GLU A 229 -21.01 -15.51 3.20
CA GLU A 229 -19.67 -15.52 3.75
C GLU A 229 -18.66 -14.70 2.93
N PRO A 230 -18.72 -14.64 1.58
CA PRO A 230 -17.86 -13.76 0.79
C PRO A 230 -18.06 -12.29 1.12
N ALA A 231 -19.30 -11.87 1.38
CA ALA A 231 -19.59 -10.50 1.81
C ALA A 231 -19.00 -10.20 3.19
N ALA A 232 -19.13 -11.16 4.14
CA ALA A 232 -18.49 -11.03 5.45
C ALA A 232 -16.96 -10.98 5.35
N LEU A 233 -16.33 -11.83 4.49
CA LEU A 233 -14.90 -11.81 4.21
C LEU A 233 -14.43 -10.47 3.64
N ALA A 234 -15.17 -9.94 2.66
CA ALA A 234 -14.87 -8.64 2.07
C ALA A 234 -14.94 -7.50 3.11
N MET A 235 -15.95 -7.51 3.97
CA MET A 235 -16.09 -6.54 5.05
C MET A 235 -14.98 -6.67 6.11
N ILE A 236 -14.56 -7.88 6.46
CA ILE A 236 -13.43 -8.14 7.37
C ILE A 236 -12.14 -7.58 6.75
N ALA A 237 -11.84 -7.91 5.48
CA ALA A 237 -10.66 -7.42 4.79
C ALA A 237 -10.64 -5.89 4.70
N PHE A 238 -11.78 -5.28 4.40
CA PHE A 238 -11.96 -3.83 4.37
C PHE A 238 -11.69 -3.22 5.75
N ALA A 239 -12.31 -3.75 6.82
CA ALA A 239 -12.13 -3.25 8.18
C ALA A 239 -10.67 -3.35 8.65
N ILE A 240 -9.99 -4.47 8.36
CA ILE A 240 -8.58 -4.66 8.73
C ILE A 240 -7.68 -3.70 7.95
N THR A 241 -7.94 -3.50 6.66
CA THR A 241 -7.20 -2.54 5.83
C THR A 241 -7.35 -1.11 6.40
N TRP A 242 -8.57 -0.71 6.77
CA TRP A 242 -8.83 0.58 7.41
C TRP A 242 -8.20 0.71 8.79
N ALA A 243 -8.25 -0.33 9.60
CA ALA A 243 -7.59 -0.37 10.90
C ALA A 243 -6.06 -0.23 10.75
N CYS A 244 -5.47 -0.94 9.78
CA CYS A 244 -4.05 -0.82 9.45
C CYS A 244 -3.69 0.62 9.04
N MET A 245 -4.49 1.26 8.18
CA MET A 245 -4.32 2.67 7.81
C MET A 245 -4.38 3.59 9.04
N GLY A 246 -5.37 3.41 9.90
CA GLY A 246 -5.51 4.19 11.14
C GLY A 246 -4.29 4.06 12.05
N LEU A 247 -3.80 2.84 12.26
CA LEU A 247 -2.58 2.57 13.02
C LEU A 247 -1.35 3.26 12.40
N LEU A 248 -1.14 3.11 11.10
CA LEU A 248 -0.03 3.75 10.40
C LEU A 248 -0.08 5.28 10.53
N GLN A 249 -1.27 5.90 10.44
CA GLN A 249 -1.44 7.35 10.64
C GLN A 249 -1.13 7.78 12.09
N LEU A 250 -1.53 6.99 13.08
CA LEU A 250 -1.20 7.27 14.49
C LEU A 250 0.32 7.25 14.71
N PHE A 251 1.05 6.30 14.13
CA PHE A 251 2.51 6.26 14.18
C PHE A 251 3.15 7.43 13.42
N ALA A 252 2.61 7.81 12.27
CA ALA A 252 3.10 8.96 11.50
C ALA A 252 2.96 10.28 12.27
N ASN A 253 1.87 10.45 13.02
CA ASN A 253 1.56 11.68 13.75
C ASN A 253 2.30 11.82 15.10
N ARG A 254 2.71 10.72 15.72
CA ARG A 254 3.41 10.71 17.02
C ARG A 254 4.87 11.16 16.95
N ALA A 255 5.38 11.51 15.79
CA ALA A 255 6.75 11.93 15.67
C ALA A 255 6.94 13.42 15.98
N PRO A 256 7.87 13.78 16.85
CA PRO A 256 8.25 15.16 17.13
C PRO A 256 8.95 15.73 15.89
N GLY A 257 8.32 16.67 15.18
CA GLY A 257 8.98 17.27 14.03
C GLY A 257 8.12 18.07 13.06
N ARG A 258 6.83 18.30 13.32
CA ARG A 258 6.18 19.47 12.73
C ARG A 258 6.66 20.70 13.50
N ALA A 259 7.80 21.24 13.10
CA ALA A 259 8.05 22.65 13.31
C ALA A 259 6.80 23.37 12.76
N ARG A 260 5.97 23.93 13.66
CA ARG A 260 4.92 24.87 13.27
C ARG A 260 5.61 25.85 12.35
N SER A 261 5.24 25.83 11.07
CA SER A 261 5.72 26.79 10.09
C SER A 261 5.57 28.16 10.72
N GLY A 262 6.73 28.85 10.85
CA GLY A 262 6.83 30.07 11.59
C GLY A 262 5.72 31.03 11.17
N ARG A 263 5.10 31.64 12.15
CA ARG A 263 4.29 32.86 11.95
C ARG A 263 5.06 33.76 10.99
N PRO A 264 4.46 34.24 9.89
CA PRO A 264 5.17 35.09 8.97
C PRO A 264 5.68 36.30 9.73
N LEU A 265 7.02 36.43 9.80
CA LEU A 265 7.75 37.58 10.38
C LEU A 265 7.29 38.93 9.79
N PHE A 266 6.49 38.86 8.72
CA PHE A 266 5.90 40.04 8.06
C PHE A 266 4.85 40.80 8.89
N LYS A 267 4.33 40.26 9.99
CA LYS A 267 3.39 40.99 10.87
C LYS A 267 4.07 41.91 11.88
N LEU A 268 5.36 41.72 12.16
CA LEU A 268 6.12 42.60 13.08
C LEU A 268 6.66 43.85 12.39
N ALA A 269 6.99 43.79 11.09
CA ALA A 269 7.47 44.95 10.35
C ALA A 269 6.40 46.04 10.13
N ARG A 270 5.10 45.69 10.13
CA ARG A 270 4.03 46.67 10.00
C ARG A 270 3.62 47.39 11.29
N ARG A 271 4.12 46.94 12.47
CA ARG A 271 3.87 47.63 13.74
C ARG A 271 5.00 48.59 14.16
N ALA A 272 6.16 48.53 13.50
CA ALA A 272 7.28 49.45 13.75
C ALA A 272 7.28 50.69 12.80
N ALA A 273 6.34 50.72 11.85
CA ALA A 273 6.23 51.85 10.89
C ALA A 273 4.92 52.65 11.04
N ARG A 274 4.35 52.66 12.25
CA ARG A 274 3.27 53.60 12.64
C ARG A 274 3.67 54.33 13.94
#